data_72facf3e8a12cc118c6d5b6163c6b2b4
#
_entry.id   72facf3e8a12cc118c6d5b6163c6b2b4
#
_cell.length_a   1.000
_cell.length_b   1.000
_cell.length_c   1.000
_cell.angle_alpha   90.00
_cell.angle_beta   90.00
_cell.angle_gamma   90.00
#
_symmetry.space_group_name_H-M   'P 1'
#
loop_
_entity.id
_entity.type
_entity.pdbx_description
1 polymer ?
#
loop_
_entity_poly.entity_id
_entity_poly.type
_entity_poly.pdbx_seq_one_letter_code
_entity_poly.pdbx_strand_id
1 'polypeptide(L)'
;MSLPSAPYFDTSTWDPDLVVAGGARMVPITTPAGDFRVWTKRVGTNPELKVLLLHGGPGATDELYECFDVWFPGAGIEYYFYDQLGSFFSDQPEDPSLVDLPRFVEEVEQVRTALHLDPGNFYLLGHSWGGVLAIEYALKYQQHLKGLIVSNMMASIPAYNRYAEEVLMPGMDQDALAEIKRLEAAGETSDPAYEALLMEHHYVHHVCRLPADEWPDPVVRGFEHINPAIYVPMQGPSELGASGKLEEWDRTADLHRIDVPTLVMGAEHDTMDPKHMEWMSRQFPKGRYLFCPNGSHMSMYDDQQTYFSGLIAFLKNADAGK
;
A
#
# COMPACT_ATOMS: atom_id res chain seq x y z
N MET A 1 -30.25 26.45 -12.23
CA MET A 1 -28.97 25.92 -12.70
C MET A 1 -28.98 24.45 -12.36
N SER A 2 -29.06 23.55 -13.34
CA SER A 2 -28.82 22.14 -13.12
C SER A 2 -27.32 21.97 -12.80
N LEU A 3 -26.99 21.36 -11.65
CA LEU A 3 -25.62 20.91 -11.40
C LEU A 3 -25.23 20.02 -12.57
N PRO A 4 -24.00 20.15 -13.13
CA PRO A 4 -23.53 19.18 -14.10
C PRO A 4 -23.59 17.81 -13.42
N SER A 5 -24.21 16.84 -14.10
CA SER A 5 -24.19 15.46 -13.61
C SER A 5 -22.73 15.02 -13.56
N ALA A 6 -22.14 15.04 -12.38
CA ALA A 6 -20.78 14.54 -12.24
C ALA A 6 -20.77 13.09 -12.70
N PRO A 7 -19.75 12.64 -13.48
CA PRO A 7 -19.62 11.24 -13.88
C PRO A 7 -19.66 10.27 -12.68
N TYR A 8 -19.38 10.77 -11.49
CA TYR A 8 -19.51 10.10 -10.22
C TYR A 8 -20.92 9.51 -9.97
N PHE A 9 -21.96 10.18 -10.43
CA PHE A 9 -23.35 9.72 -10.30
C PHE A 9 -23.90 9.07 -11.57
N ASP A 10 -23.09 8.96 -12.62
CA ASP A 10 -23.48 8.23 -13.82
C ASP A 10 -23.34 6.73 -13.55
N THR A 11 -24.47 6.09 -13.27
CA THR A 11 -24.57 4.65 -13.03
C THR A 11 -24.83 3.85 -14.31
N SER A 12 -24.82 4.49 -15.49
CA SER A 12 -25.14 3.82 -16.76
C SER A 12 -24.15 2.69 -17.10
N THR A 13 -22.92 2.76 -16.57
CA THR A 13 -21.88 1.73 -16.73
C THR A 13 -21.74 0.83 -15.49
N TRP A 14 -22.54 1.05 -14.46
CA TRP A 14 -22.49 0.30 -13.23
C TRP A 14 -23.52 -0.82 -13.26
N ASP A 15 -23.11 -1.99 -12.82
CA ASP A 15 -24.05 -3.06 -12.50
C ASP A 15 -24.77 -2.66 -11.20
N PRO A 16 -26.12 -2.46 -11.23
CA PRO A 16 -26.86 -2.07 -10.04
C PRO A 16 -26.70 -3.06 -8.87
N ASP A 17 -26.50 -4.33 -9.16
CA ASP A 17 -26.34 -5.39 -8.16
C ASP A 17 -24.97 -5.33 -7.47
N LEU A 18 -24.00 -4.59 -8.07
CA LEU A 18 -22.64 -4.39 -7.53
C LEU A 18 -22.46 -3.04 -6.85
N VAL A 19 -23.45 -2.15 -6.91
CA VAL A 19 -23.38 -0.84 -6.23
C VAL A 19 -23.71 -1.03 -4.74
N VAL A 20 -22.73 -0.74 -3.88
CA VAL A 20 -22.90 -0.85 -2.43
C VAL A 20 -23.45 0.46 -1.85
N ALA A 21 -22.75 1.58 -2.01
CA ALA A 21 -23.16 2.90 -1.54
C ALA A 21 -22.25 3.98 -2.15
N GLY A 22 -22.73 5.24 -2.26
CA GLY A 22 -21.96 6.48 -2.43
C GLY A 22 -20.69 6.43 -3.29
N GLY A 23 -20.67 5.75 -4.43
CA GLY A 23 -19.48 5.54 -5.27
C GLY A 23 -18.70 4.24 -4.97
N ALA A 24 -19.04 3.52 -3.91
CA ALA A 24 -18.53 2.18 -3.65
C ALA A 24 -19.22 1.17 -4.56
N ARG A 25 -18.47 0.18 -5.03
CA ARG A 25 -18.98 -0.95 -5.79
C ARG A 25 -18.13 -2.20 -5.59
N MET A 26 -18.75 -3.36 -5.78
CA MET A 26 -18.05 -4.63 -5.87
C MET A 26 -17.66 -4.88 -7.33
N VAL A 27 -16.36 -5.08 -7.57
CA VAL A 27 -15.81 -5.42 -8.89
C VAL A 27 -15.65 -6.93 -8.97
N PRO A 28 -16.28 -7.60 -9.96
CA PRO A 28 -16.08 -9.03 -10.16
C PRO A 28 -14.67 -9.31 -10.68
N ILE A 29 -14.04 -10.34 -10.14
CA ILE A 29 -12.74 -10.86 -10.57
C ILE A 29 -12.80 -12.36 -10.73
N THR A 30 -12.00 -12.88 -11.65
CA THR A 30 -11.83 -14.33 -11.85
C THR A 30 -10.48 -14.77 -11.33
N THR A 31 -10.46 -15.84 -10.57
CA THR A 31 -9.25 -16.47 -10.00
C THR A 31 -9.18 -17.96 -10.39
N PRO A 32 -8.05 -18.64 -10.19
CA PRO A 32 -7.97 -20.09 -10.39
C PRO A 32 -8.96 -20.90 -9.54
N ALA A 33 -9.42 -20.36 -8.41
CA ALA A 33 -10.37 -21.01 -7.51
C ALA A 33 -11.84 -20.61 -7.75
N GLY A 34 -12.11 -19.73 -8.74
CA GLY A 34 -13.45 -19.27 -9.07
C GLY A 34 -13.58 -17.75 -9.13
N ASP A 35 -14.82 -17.29 -9.23
CA ASP A 35 -15.16 -15.89 -9.31
C ASP A 35 -15.44 -15.33 -7.91
N PHE A 36 -14.89 -14.15 -7.66
CA PHE A 36 -15.06 -13.39 -6.43
C PHE A 36 -15.31 -11.92 -6.73
N ARG A 37 -15.53 -11.11 -5.70
CA ARG A 37 -15.74 -9.68 -5.84
C ARG A 37 -14.80 -8.95 -4.89
N VAL A 38 -14.23 -7.87 -5.39
CA VAL A 38 -13.41 -6.96 -4.60
C VAL A 38 -14.09 -5.60 -4.48
N TRP A 39 -13.98 -5.00 -3.31
CA TRP A 39 -14.57 -3.71 -3.02
C TRP A 39 -13.72 -2.58 -3.55
N THR A 40 -14.36 -1.57 -4.15
CA THR A 40 -13.72 -0.32 -4.56
C THR A 40 -14.61 0.86 -4.24
N LYS A 41 -14.00 2.04 -3.98
CA LYS A 41 -14.72 3.30 -3.81
C LYS A 41 -14.01 4.38 -4.60
N ARG A 42 -14.74 5.05 -5.46
CA ARG A 42 -14.27 6.20 -6.25
C ARG A 42 -14.51 7.49 -5.50
N VAL A 43 -13.52 8.40 -5.52
CA VAL A 43 -13.63 9.77 -5.04
C VAL A 43 -13.08 10.71 -6.11
N GLY A 44 -13.82 11.82 -6.37
CA GLY A 44 -13.44 12.79 -7.38
C GLY A 44 -13.97 12.51 -8.79
N THR A 45 -13.65 13.39 -9.72
CA THR A 45 -14.20 13.40 -11.10
C THR A 45 -13.19 13.89 -12.13
N ASN A 46 -11.90 13.57 -12.00
CA ASN A 46 -10.88 13.98 -12.96
C ASN A 46 -10.66 12.89 -14.04
N PRO A 47 -10.95 13.16 -15.33
CA PRO A 47 -10.81 12.17 -16.38
C PRO A 47 -9.35 11.83 -16.73
N GLU A 48 -8.41 12.73 -16.45
CA GLU A 48 -7.01 12.64 -16.91
C GLU A 48 -6.02 12.25 -15.82
N LEU A 49 -6.38 12.46 -14.54
CA LEU A 49 -5.50 12.14 -13.40
C LEU A 49 -6.26 11.30 -12.38
N LYS A 50 -6.02 9.98 -12.44
CA LYS A 50 -6.67 8.96 -11.61
C LYS A 50 -5.64 8.12 -10.90
N VAL A 51 -5.80 7.94 -9.61
CA VAL A 51 -4.88 7.14 -8.76
C VAL A 51 -5.62 5.94 -8.18
N LEU A 52 -5.13 4.73 -8.43
CA LEU A 52 -5.56 3.53 -7.70
C LEU A 52 -4.61 3.33 -6.51
N LEU A 53 -5.17 3.16 -5.33
CA LEU A 53 -4.45 3.01 -4.07
C LEU A 53 -4.36 1.51 -3.71
N LEU A 54 -3.15 0.97 -3.63
CA LEU A 54 -2.89 -0.41 -3.19
C LEU A 54 -2.43 -0.39 -1.73
N HIS A 55 -3.30 -0.85 -0.84
CA HIS A 55 -3.01 -0.92 0.59
C HIS A 55 -1.88 -1.88 0.94
N GLY A 56 -1.34 -1.71 2.13
CA GLY A 56 -0.29 -2.53 2.73
C GLY A 56 -0.78 -3.86 3.32
N GLY A 57 -0.04 -4.37 4.25
CA GLY A 57 -0.21 -5.67 4.89
C GLY A 57 0.81 -6.68 4.36
N PRO A 58 0.45 -7.66 3.51
CA PRO A 58 -0.82 -7.88 2.78
C PRO A 58 -2.02 -8.22 3.67
N GLY A 59 -3.21 -8.07 3.11
CA GLY A 59 -4.45 -8.34 3.85
C GLY A 59 -4.88 -7.22 4.82
N ALA A 60 -4.27 -6.02 4.74
CA ALA A 60 -4.79 -4.82 5.39
C ALA A 60 -6.01 -4.27 4.63
N THR A 61 -6.37 -3.01 4.83
CA THR A 61 -7.58 -2.41 4.27
C THR A 61 -7.30 -1.03 3.67
N ASP A 62 -8.26 -0.53 2.91
CA ASP A 62 -8.25 0.82 2.35
C ASP A 62 -8.30 1.93 3.41
N GLU A 63 -8.74 1.61 4.63
CA GLU A 63 -8.90 2.56 5.74
C GLU A 63 -7.62 3.37 6.02
N LEU A 64 -6.45 2.75 5.84
CA LEU A 64 -5.15 3.42 5.97
C LEU A 64 -4.99 4.63 5.03
N TYR A 65 -5.81 4.73 3.98
CA TYR A 65 -5.79 5.82 3.01
C TYR A 65 -6.87 6.90 3.24
N GLU A 66 -7.67 6.83 4.30
CA GLU A 66 -8.71 7.85 4.54
C GLU A 66 -8.15 9.27 4.66
N CYS A 67 -6.89 9.45 5.05
CA CYS A 67 -6.24 10.75 5.06
C CYS A 67 -6.11 11.39 3.66
N PHE A 68 -6.21 10.62 2.58
CA PHE A 68 -6.23 11.14 1.21
C PHE A 68 -7.46 12.00 0.91
N ASP A 69 -8.58 11.75 1.59
CA ASP A 69 -9.82 12.53 1.48
C ASP A 69 -9.63 14.01 1.87
N VAL A 70 -8.61 14.31 2.68
CA VAL A 70 -8.26 15.68 3.08
C VAL A 70 -7.50 16.44 1.98
N TRP A 71 -6.68 15.73 1.19
CA TRP A 71 -5.70 16.34 0.30
C TRP A 71 -6.06 16.27 -1.18
N PHE A 72 -6.49 15.12 -1.66
CA PHE A 72 -6.67 14.87 -3.08
C PHE A 72 -7.85 15.61 -3.71
N PRO A 73 -9.03 15.75 -3.06
CA PRO A 73 -10.14 16.52 -3.62
C PRO A 73 -9.77 17.98 -3.89
N GLY A 74 -9.08 18.64 -2.94
CA GLY A 74 -8.60 20.02 -3.09
C GLY A 74 -7.54 20.18 -4.20
N ALA A 75 -6.83 19.11 -4.53
CA ALA A 75 -5.86 19.08 -5.62
C ALA A 75 -6.48 18.72 -6.98
N GLY A 76 -7.77 18.35 -7.01
CA GLY A 76 -8.49 17.95 -8.23
C GLY A 76 -8.05 16.58 -8.76
N ILE A 77 -7.65 15.67 -7.88
CA ILE A 77 -7.23 14.31 -8.22
C ILE A 77 -8.41 13.37 -8.00
N GLU A 78 -8.71 12.51 -8.98
CA GLU A 78 -9.63 11.39 -8.83
C GLU A 78 -8.84 10.19 -8.30
N TYR A 79 -9.37 9.46 -7.33
CA TYR A 79 -8.71 8.30 -6.77
C TYR A 79 -9.69 7.21 -6.37
N TYR A 80 -9.14 6.01 -6.22
CA TYR A 80 -9.90 4.81 -5.93
C TYR A 80 -9.29 4.10 -4.73
N PHE A 81 -10.08 3.96 -3.69
CA PHE A 81 -9.86 2.98 -2.64
C PHE A 81 -10.16 1.58 -3.20
N TYR A 82 -9.43 0.60 -2.73
CA TYR A 82 -9.55 -0.76 -3.19
C TYR A 82 -9.10 -1.72 -2.10
N ASP A 83 -10.00 -2.57 -1.64
CA ASP A 83 -9.68 -3.70 -0.79
C ASP A 83 -9.35 -4.91 -1.67
N GLN A 84 -8.15 -5.45 -1.52
CA GLN A 84 -7.72 -6.66 -2.24
C GLN A 84 -8.54 -7.86 -1.78
N LEU A 85 -8.61 -8.93 -2.60
CA LEU A 85 -9.35 -10.15 -2.23
C LEU A 85 -8.85 -10.72 -0.90
N GLY A 86 -9.78 -10.94 0.03
CA GLY A 86 -9.52 -11.36 1.39
C GLY A 86 -9.34 -10.20 2.38
N SER A 87 -9.34 -8.94 1.92
CA SER A 87 -9.38 -7.75 2.76
C SER A 87 -10.84 -7.39 3.10
N PHE A 88 -11.03 -6.71 4.16
CA PHE A 88 -12.23 -6.42 4.96
C PHE A 88 -13.56 -6.34 4.19
N PHE A 89 -13.69 -5.40 3.23
CA PHE A 89 -14.93 -5.22 2.45
C PHE A 89 -15.03 -6.15 1.23
N SER A 90 -13.96 -6.80 0.84
CA SER A 90 -13.95 -7.74 -0.29
C SER A 90 -14.40 -9.13 0.11
N ASP A 91 -14.74 -9.98 -0.87
CA ASP A 91 -15.01 -11.40 -0.60
C ASP A 91 -13.79 -12.04 0.08
N GLN A 92 -14.04 -12.95 1.04
CA GLN A 92 -13.00 -13.55 1.89
C GLN A 92 -12.95 -15.07 1.69
N PRO A 93 -12.28 -15.56 0.62
CA PRO A 93 -12.12 -16.97 0.39
C PRO A 93 -11.16 -17.61 1.41
N GLU A 94 -11.47 -18.85 1.79
CA GLU A 94 -10.62 -19.63 2.71
C GLU A 94 -9.52 -20.43 1.99
N ASP A 95 -9.44 -20.37 0.64
CA ASP A 95 -8.47 -21.13 -0.16
C ASP A 95 -7.07 -20.50 -0.06
N PRO A 96 -6.09 -21.15 0.61
CA PRO A 96 -4.74 -20.62 0.78
C PRO A 96 -3.94 -20.54 -0.53
N SER A 97 -4.39 -21.21 -1.60
CA SER A 97 -3.74 -21.11 -2.92
C SER A 97 -3.94 -19.74 -3.56
N LEU A 98 -4.91 -18.95 -3.08
CA LEU A 98 -5.16 -17.58 -3.53
C LEU A 98 -4.22 -16.57 -2.87
N VAL A 99 -3.49 -16.94 -1.82
CA VAL A 99 -2.50 -16.09 -1.15
C VAL A 99 -1.17 -16.21 -1.90
N ASP A 100 -1.10 -15.53 -3.06
CA ASP A 100 0.01 -15.64 -4.00
C ASP A 100 0.23 -14.33 -4.76
N LEU A 101 1.48 -13.82 -4.79
CA LEU A 101 1.82 -12.53 -5.38
C LEU A 101 1.43 -12.42 -6.86
N PRO A 102 1.73 -13.38 -7.76
CA PRO A 102 1.25 -13.35 -9.13
C PRO A 102 -0.27 -13.21 -9.25
N ARG A 103 -1.05 -13.88 -8.40
CA ARG A 103 -2.50 -13.78 -8.39
C ARG A 103 -2.97 -12.36 -8.05
N PHE A 104 -2.36 -11.70 -7.04
CA PHE A 104 -2.67 -10.32 -6.70
C PHE A 104 -2.35 -9.35 -7.86
N VAL A 105 -1.28 -9.60 -8.61
CA VAL A 105 -0.97 -8.80 -9.81
C VAL A 105 -2.06 -8.89 -10.87
N GLU A 106 -2.59 -10.10 -11.14
CA GLU A 106 -3.70 -10.31 -12.08
C GLU A 106 -4.99 -9.66 -11.58
N GLU A 107 -5.23 -9.66 -10.28
CA GLU A 107 -6.37 -8.98 -9.66
C GLU A 107 -6.32 -7.47 -9.92
N VAL A 108 -5.17 -6.83 -9.72
CA VAL A 108 -5.00 -5.39 -10.02
C VAL A 108 -5.33 -5.08 -11.48
N GLU A 109 -4.92 -5.94 -12.43
CA GLU A 109 -5.22 -5.76 -13.85
C GLU A 109 -6.72 -5.89 -14.16
N GLN A 110 -7.41 -6.80 -13.49
CA GLN A 110 -8.87 -6.93 -13.62
C GLN A 110 -9.59 -5.72 -13.03
N VAL A 111 -9.17 -5.25 -11.86
CA VAL A 111 -9.71 -4.04 -11.21
C VAL A 111 -9.46 -2.81 -12.08
N ARG A 112 -8.23 -2.61 -12.59
CA ARG A 112 -7.90 -1.54 -13.54
C ARG A 112 -8.86 -1.52 -14.73
N THR A 113 -9.07 -2.69 -15.33
CA THR A 113 -9.96 -2.84 -16.50
C THR A 113 -11.40 -2.48 -16.16
N ALA A 114 -11.92 -2.98 -15.05
CA ALA A 114 -13.29 -2.69 -14.59
C ALA A 114 -13.51 -1.23 -14.20
N LEU A 115 -12.46 -0.53 -13.78
CA LEU A 115 -12.50 0.90 -13.43
C LEU A 115 -12.18 1.82 -14.64
N HIS A 116 -11.94 1.27 -15.83
CA HIS A 116 -11.59 2.02 -17.05
C HIS A 116 -10.39 2.94 -16.83
N LEU A 117 -9.35 2.43 -16.15
CA LEU A 117 -8.08 3.12 -15.99
C LEU A 117 -7.16 2.77 -17.16
N ASP A 118 -6.59 3.76 -17.83
CA ASP A 118 -5.82 3.59 -19.06
C ASP A 118 -4.52 4.43 -19.06
N PRO A 119 -3.61 4.22 -20.05
CA PRO A 119 -2.32 4.92 -20.07
C PRO A 119 -2.41 6.44 -20.10
N GLY A 120 -3.56 6.99 -20.47
CA GLY A 120 -3.79 8.45 -20.51
C GLY A 120 -4.11 9.05 -19.14
N ASN A 121 -4.53 8.23 -18.18
CA ASN A 121 -5.06 8.75 -16.91
C ASN A 121 -4.58 7.99 -15.65
N PHE A 122 -3.97 6.83 -15.76
CA PHE A 122 -3.78 5.89 -14.67
C PHE A 122 -2.44 6.01 -13.95
N TYR A 123 -2.47 6.39 -12.69
CA TYR A 123 -1.37 6.32 -11.74
C TYR A 123 -1.64 5.22 -10.72
N LEU A 124 -0.63 4.40 -10.43
CA LEU A 124 -0.69 3.35 -9.41
C LEU A 124 0.15 3.75 -8.21
N LEU A 125 -0.47 3.82 -7.04
CA LEU A 125 0.21 4.07 -5.78
C LEU A 125 0.13 2.83 -4.91
N GLY A 126 1.29 2.31 -4.49
CA GLY A 126 1.37 1.22 -3.52
C GLY A 126 2.16 1.63 -2.30
N HIS A 127 1.61 1.39 -1.11
CA HIS A 127 2.25 1.60 0.17
C HIS A 127 2.60 0.25 0.81
N SER A 128 3.82 0.14 1.37
CA SER A 128 4.25 -1.09 2.04
C SER A 128 4.13 -2.31 1.09
N TRP A 129 3.46 -3.39 1.49
CA TRP A 129 3.10 -4.49 0.59
C TRP A 129 2.51 -4.02 -0.75
N GLY A 130 1.64 -3.00 -0.72
CA GLY A 130 1.13 -2.40 -1.97
C GLY A 130 2.25 -1.89 -2.88
N GLY A 131 3.41 -1.49 -2.34
CA GLY A 131 4.61 -1.14 -3.10
C GLY A 131 5.26 -2.34 -3.80
N VAL A 132 5.33 -3.50 -3.13
CA VAL A 132 5.73 -4.79 -3.75
C VAL A 132 4.81 -5.09 -4.93
N LEU A 133 3.50 -5.05 -4.69
CA LEU A 133 2.48 -5.33 -5.69
C LEU A 133 2.53 -4.34 -6.87
N ALA A 134 2.78 -3.05 -6.60
CA ALA A 134 2.90 -2.01 -7.61
C ALA A 134 4.16 -2.20 -8.50
N ILE A 135 5.28 -2.60 -7.92
CA ILE A 135 6.51 -2.94 -8.68
C ILE A 135 6.26 -4.14 -9.59
N GLU A 136 5.69 -5.23 -9.07
CA GLU A 136 5.37 -6.43 -9.87
C GLU A 136 4.37 -6.11 -10.99
N TYR A 137 3.33 -5.33 -10.68
CA TYR A 137 2.39 -4.87 -11.68
C TYR A 137 3.08 -4.05 -12.77
N ALA A 138 3.94 -3.10 -12.40
CA ALA A 138 4.66 -2.27 -13.38
C ALA A 138 5.60 -3.10 -14.24
N LEU A 139 6.33 -4.07 -13.69
CA LEU A 139 7.19 -4.96 -14.46
C LEU A 139 6.43 -5.76 -15.53
N LYS A 140 5.16 -6.06 -15.31
CA LYS A 140 4.32 -6.83 -16.22
C LYS A 140 3.43 -5.95 -17.10
N TYR A 141 2.90 -4.85 -16.58
CA TYR A 141 1.80 -4.08 -17.19
C TYR A 141 2.06 -2.58 -17.28
N GLN A 142 3.31 -2.12 -17.25
CA GLN A 142 3.65 -0.69 -17.28
C GLN A 142 3.08 0.07 -18.50
N GLN A 143 2.77 -0.62 -19.59
CA GLN A 143 2.14 -0.02 -20.78
C GLN A 143 0.74 0.57 -20.48
N HIS A 144 0.13 0.21 -19.37
CA HIS A 144 -1.15 0.75 -18.92
C HIS A 144 -1.00 1.91 -17.92
N LEU A 145 0.22 2.18 -17.44
CA LEU A 145 0.51 3.20 -16.43
C LEU A 145 0.90 4.53 -17.08
N LYS A 146 0.40 5.62 -16.51
CA LYS A 146 0.90 6.99 -16.71
C LYS A 146 2.02 7.33 -15.74
N GLY A 147 2.02 6.72 -14.57
CA GLY A 147 3.08 6.81 -13.56
C GLY A 147 2.89 5.83 -12.42
N LEU A 148 3.98 5.64 -11.67
CA LEU A 148 4.09 4.71 -10.56
C LEU A 148 4.50 5.46 -9.28
N ILE A 149 3.90 5.15 -8.16
CA ILE A 149 4.30 5.65 -6.84
C ILE A 149 4.55 4.45 -5.91
N VAL A 150 5.76 4.35 -5.37
CA VAL A 150 6.15 3.36 -4.36
C VAL A 150 6.39 4.10 -3.06
N SER A 151 5.47 3.91 -2.11
CA SER A 151 5.48 4.61 -0.83
C SER A 151 5.92 3.67 0.28
N ASN A 152 6.98 4.06 0.99
CA ASN A 152 7.47 3.36 2.18
C ASN A 152 7.67 1.85 1.94
N MET A 153 8.39 1.52 0.84
CA MET A 153 8.72 0.14 0.49
C MET A 153 10.05 0.05 -0.24
N MET A 154 10.84 -0.94 0.14
CA MET A 154 12.10 -1.30 -0.49
C MET A 154 11.88 -2.25 -1.69
N ALA A 155 12.87 -2.34 -2.59
CA ALA A 155 12.81 -3.26 -3.73
C ALA A 155 13.35 -4.66 -3.39
N SER A 156 13.63 -4.96 -2.12
CA SER A 156 14.23 -6.21 -1.67
C SER A 156 13.86 -6.50 -0.22
N ILE A 157 13.17 -7.61 0.03
CA ILE A 157 12.90 -8.12 1.38
C ILE A 157 14.17 -8.59 2.09
N PRO A 158 15.13 -9.28 1.43
CA PRO A 158 16.41 -9.57 2.08
C PRO A 158 17.16 -8.31 2.56
N ALA A 159 17.05 -7.19 1.84
CA ALA A 159 17.63 -5.93 2.30
C ALA A 159 16.84 -5.31 3.47
N TYR A 160 15.50 -5.42 3.46
CA TYR A 160 14.65 -5.01 4.58
C TYR A 160 14.99 -5.82 5.84
N ASN A 161 15.05 -7.15 5.76
CA ASN A 161 15.42 -8.01 6.89
C ASN A 161 16.78 -7.63 7.48
N ARG A 162 17.77 -7.38 6.63
CA ARG A 162 19.09 -6.93 7.07
C ARG A 162 19.02 -5.57 7.78
N TYR A 163 18.23 -4.62 7.28
CA TYR A 163 18.04 -3.32 7.95
C TYR A 163 17.37 -3.48 9.32
N ALA A 164 16.34 -4.34 9.40
CA ALA A 164 15.71 -4.66 10.68
C ALA A 164 16.72 -5.25 11.69
N GLU A 165 17.55 -6.20 11.25
CA GLU A 165 18.54 -6.88 12.11
C GLU A 165 19.71 -5.97 12.51
N GLU A 166 20.23 -5.17 11.58
CA GLU A 166 21.47 -4.41 11.80
C GLU A 166 21.20 -2.99 12.36
N VAL A 167 20.00 -2.45 12.20
CA VAL A 167 19.68 -1.07 12.58
C VAL A 167 18.51 -0.97 13.56
N LEU A 168 17.37 -1.58 13.27
CA LEU A 168 16.17 -1.41 14.09
C LEU A 168 16.25 -2.21 15.39
N MET A 169 16.50 -3.51 15.30
CA MET A 169 16.59 -4.40 16.47
C MET A 169 17.67 -4.00 17.48
N PRO A 170 18.89 -3.54 17.09
CA PRO A 170 19.86 -3.03 18.05
C PRO A 170 19.44 -1.76 18.79
N GLY A 171 18.51 -0.98 18.20
CA GLY A 171 17.94 0.24 18.81
C GLY A 171 16.81 -0.02 19.80
N MET A 172 16.24 -1.22 19.82
CA MET A 172 15.15 -1.61 20.71
C MET A 172 15.66 -1.91 22.13
N ASP A 173 14.73 -1.94 23.10
CA ASP A 173 14.99 -2.56 24.39
C ASP A 173 15.33 -4.05 24.18
N GLN A 174 16.48 -4.50 24.68
CA GLN A 174 17.00 -5.84 24.40
C GLN A 174 16.26 -6.95 25.17
N ASP A 175 15.68 -6.65 26.32
CA ASP A 175 14.85 -7.61 27.06
C ASP A 175 13.51 -7.79 26.35
N ALA A 176 12.90 -6.70 25.86
CA ALA A 176 11.68 -6.74 25.03
C ALA A 176 11.92 -7.49 23.72
N LEU A 177 13.03 -7.22 23.02
CA LEU A 177 13.40 -7.94 21.79
C LEU A 177 13.60 -9.44 22.03
N ALA A 178 14.24 -9.83 23.14
CA ALA A 178 14.43 -11.22 23.49
C ALA A 178 13.09 -11.94 23.74
N GLU A 179 12.13 -11.27 24.39
CA GLU A 179 10.81 -11.83 24.64
C GLU A 179 9.97 -11.90 23.36
N ILE A 180 9.99 -10.88 22.48
CA ILE A 180 9.37 -10.93 21.15
C ILE A 180 9.86 -12.15 20.38
N LYS A 181 11.18 -12.33 20.27
CA LYS A 181 11.78 -13.49 19.57
C LYS A 181 11.45 -14.83 20.22
N ARG A 182 11.31 -14.88 21.55
CA ARG A 182 10.87 -16.08 22.25
C ARG A 182 9.44 -16.46 21.88
N LEU A 183 8.53 -15.47 21.86
CA LEU A 183 7.13 -15.67 21.50
C LEU A 183 7.00 -16.12 20.03
N GLU A 184 7.74 -15.50 19.12
CA GLU A 184 7.78 -15.90 17.70
C GLU A 184 8.27 -17.35 17.53
N ALA A 185 9.37 -17.71 18.17
CA ALA A 185 9.93 -19.06 18.12
C ALA A 185 8.99 -20.14 18.71
N ALA A 186 8.15 -19.75 19.68
CA ALA A 186 7.14 -20.62 20.27
C ALA A 186 5.85 -20.69 19.45
N GLY A 187 5.66 -19.84 18.44
CA GLY A 187 4.41 -19.67 17.70
C GLY A 187 3.30 -19.01 18.52
N GLU A 188 3.68 -18.27 19.57
CA GLU A 188 2.76 -17.61 20.52
C GLU A 188 2.47 -16.15 20.12
N THR A 189 2.41 -15.86 18.81
CA THR A 189 2.21 -14.50 18.28
C THR A 189 0.79 -13.97 18.46
N SER A 190 -0.14 -14.79 18.90
CA SER A 190 -1.49 -14.37 19.33
C SER A 190 -1.57 -14.00 20.82
N ASP A 191 -0.48 -14.10 21.58
CA ASP A 191 -0.43 -13.64 22.96
C ASP A 191 -0.52 -12.10 23.00
N PRO A 192 -1.43 -11.50 23.79
CA PRO A 192 -1.52 -10.04 23.91
C PRO A 192 -0.21 -9.35 24.32
N ALA A 193 0.67 -10.06 25.02
CA ALA A 193 1.99 -9.54 25.37
C ALA A 193 2.88 -9.30 24.15
N TYR A 194 2.72 -10.12 23.10
CA TYR A 194 3.47 -9.97 21.85
C TYR A 194 3.15 -8.65 21.16
N GLU A 195 1.87 -8.37 20.98
CA GLU A 195 1.41 -7.12 20.37
C GLU A 195 1.78 -5.90 21.23
N ALA A 196 1.63 -5.98 22.55
CA ALA A 196 1.99 -4.90 23.46
C ALA A 196 3.49 -4.56 23.40
N LEU A 197 4.37 -5.57 23.34
CA LEU A 197 5.82 -5.37 23.20
C LEU A 197 6.19 -4.73 21.86
N LEU A 198 5.59 -5.19 20.77
CA LEU A 198 5.79 -4.59 19.45
C LEU A 198 5.30 -3.14 19.42
N MET A 199 4.12 -2.87 19.97
CA MET A 199 3.56 -1.52 20.02
C MET A 199 4.49 -0.59 20.79
N GLU A 200 4.91 -0.94 22.00
CA GLU A 200 5.71 -0.09 22.88
C GLU A 200 7.14 0.12 22.37
N HIS A 201 7.78 -0.93 21.83
CA HIS A 201 9.21 -0.91 21.54
C HIS A 201 9.56 -0.80 20.05
N HIS A 202 8.56 -0.90 19.15
CA HIS A 202 8.80 -0.82 17.70
C HIS A 202 7.79 0.07 16.97
N TYR A 203 6.49 -0.16 17.11
CA TYR A 203 5.49 0.46 16.24
C TYR A 203 5.35 1.97 16.45
N VAL A 204 5.36 2.45 17.70
CA VAL A 204 5.35 3.89 18.01
C VAL A 204 6.63 4.63 17.62
N HIS A 205 7.66 3.90 17.22
CA HIS A 205 8.94 4.48 16.79
C HIS A 205 9.11 4.45 15.26
N HIS A 206 8.59 3.42 14.60
CA HIS A 206 8.90 3.13 13.20
C HIS A 206 7.67 2.92 12.30
N VAL A 207 6.50 2.63 12.85
CA VAL A 207 5.26 2.43 12.07
C VAL A 207 4.43 3.71 12.03
N CYS A 208 4.01 4.25 13.19
CA CYS A 208 3.36 5.55 13.30
C CYS A 208 3.87 6.26 14.54
N ARG A 209 4.62 7.36 14.36
CA ARG A 209 5.34 8.07 15.44
C ARG A 209 4.47 9.03 16.23
N LEU A 210 3.37 8.51 16.70
CA LEU A 210 2.46 9.14 17.64
C LEU A 210 2.36 8.25 18.89
N PRO A 211 2.03 8.79 20.08
CA PRO A 211 1.65 7.95 21.21
C PRO A 211 0.55 6.96 20.81
N ALA A 212 0.59 5.73 21.31
CA ALA A 212 -0.34 4.69 20.89
C ALA A 212 -1.82 5.07 21.09
N ASP A 213 -2.11 5.84 22.14
CA ASP A 213 -3.46 6.35 22.45
C ASP A 213 -3.85 7.59 21.61
N GLU A 214 -2.94 8.13 20.83
CA GLU A 214 -3.17 9.23 19.88
C GLU A 214 -3.14 8.77 18.41
N TRP A 215 -3.03 7.46 18.17
CA TRP A 215 -3.05 6.96 16.80
C TRP A 215 -4.37 7.33 16.10
N PRO A 216 -4.31 7.83 14.86
CA PRO A 216 -5.52 8.15 14.10
C PRO A 216 -6.45 6.94 13.96
N ASP A 217 -7.75 7.16 14.14
CA ASP A 217 -8.77 6.12 14.04
C ASP A 217 -8.65 5.24 12.78
N PRO A 218 -8.38 5.79 11.55
CA PRO A 218 -8.19 4.94 10.39
C PRO A 218 -6.98 4.01 10.47
N VAL A 219 -5.93 4.41 11.19
CA VAL A 219 -4.75 3.55 11.41
C VAL A 219 -5.11 2.42 12.36
N VAL A 220 -5.77 2.73 13.48
CA VAL A 220 -6.22 1.72 14.46
C VAL A 220 -7.13 0.69 13.76
N ARG A 221 -8.18 1.14 13.08
CA ARG A 221 -9.11 0.25 12.36
C ARG A 221 -8.42 -0.58 11.28
N GLY A 222 -7.50 0.05 10.53
CA GLY A 222 -6.73 -0.65 9.50
C GLY A 222 -5.89 -1.80 10.06
N PHE A 223 -5.35 -1.64 11.28
CA PHE A 223 -4.66 -2.73 11.98
C PHE A 223 -5.62 -3.80 12.52
N GLU A 224 -6.75 -3.39 13.13
CA GLU A 224 -7.77 -4.30 13.64
C GLU A 224 -8.38 -5.19 12.55
N HIS A 225 -8.46 -4.68 11.32
CA HIS A 225 -9.06 -5.39 10.18
C HIS A 225 -8.06 -6.16 9.32
N ILE A 226 -6.77 -6.20 9.68
CA ILE A 226 -5.80 -7.04 8.97
C ILE A 226 -6.26 -8.50 8.99
N ASN A 227 -6.31 -9.13 7.81
CA ASN A 227 -6.62 -10.55 7.70
C ASN A 227 -5.37 -11.41 7.99
N PRO A 228 -5.28 -12.08 9.16
CA PRO A 228 -4.09 -12.84 9.52
C PRO A 228 -3.88 -14.07 8.64
N ALA A 229 -4.95 -14.59 7.99
CA ALA A 229 -4.85 -15.72 7.05
C ALA A 229 -4.11 -15.33 5.75
N ILE A 230 -3.96 -14.04 5.47
CA ILE A 230 -3.16 -13.52 4.35
C ILE A 230 -1.84 -12.96 4.87
N TYR A 231 -1.91 -12.11 5.91
CA TYR A 231 -0.75 -11.40 6.44
C TYR A 231 0.37 -12.36 6.86
N VAL A 232 0.08 -13.29 7.78
CA VAL A 232 1.10 -14.17 8.35
C VAL A 232 1.77 -15.08 7.31
N PRO A 233 1.05 -15.75 6.39
CA PRO A 233 1.70 -16.55 5.36
C PRO A 233 2.57 -15.77 4.37
N MET A 234 2.27 -14.48 4.13
CA MET A 234 2.98 -13.65 3.17
C MET A 234 4.14 -12.89 3.82
N GLN A 235 3.83 -12.13 4.88
CA GLN A 235 4.74 -11.22 5.56
C GLN A 235 5.49 -11.90 6.72
N GLY A 236 4.78 -12.68 7.52
CA GLY A 236 5.25 -13.15 8.83
C GLY A 236 4.43 -12.53 9.96
N PRO A 237 4.88 -12.65 11.21
CA PRO A 237 4.06 -12.30 12.37
C PRO A 237 3.98 -10.80 12.68
N SER A 238 4.91 -9.98 12.15
CA SER A 238 5.02 -8.55 12.52
C SER A 238 5.69 -7.69 11.45
N GLU A 239 5.81 -6.39 11.70
CA GLU A 239 6.57 -5.41 10.90
C GLU A 239 8.06 -5.33 11.33
N LEU A 240 8.57 -6.32 12.03
CA LEU A 240 9.98 -6.41 12.42
C LEU A 240 10.74 -7.40 11.53
N GLY A 241 10.73 -7.15 10.24
CA GLY A 241 11.24 -8.04 9.20
C GLY A 241 10.11 -8.85 8.53
N ALA A 242 10.47 -9.67 7.56
CA ALA A 242 9.53 -10.54 6.85
C ALA A 242 10.09 -11.96 6.73
N SER A 243 9.28 -12.96 7.08
CA SER A 243 9.64 -14.40 7.12
C SER A 243 8.64 -15.30 6.38
N GLY A 244 7.65 -14.71 5.70
CA GLY A 244 6.66 -15.44 4.93
C GLY A 244 7.08 -15.68 3.47
N LYS A 245 6.10 -15.89 2.59
CA LYS A 245 6.33 -16.11 1.15
C LYS A 245 7.11 -14.99 0.45
N LEU A 246 7.16 -13.80 1.07
CA LEU A 246 7.89 -12.64 0.54
C LEU A 246 9.37 -12.63 0.92
N GLU A 247 9.83 -13.49 1.83
CA GLU A 247 11.18 -13.45 2.42
C GLU A 247 12.30 -13.31 1.38
N GLU A 248 12.20 -14.01 0.25
CA GLU A 248 13.19 -14.01 -0.82
C GLU A 248 12.86 -13.04 -1.98
N TRP A 249 11.82 -12.21 -1.82
CA TRP A 249 11.44 -11.28 -2.90
C TRP A 249 12.48 -10.17 -3.07
N ASP A 250 13.05 -10.07 -4.29
CA ASP A 250 14.04 -9.07 -4.67
C ASP A 250 13.87 -8.67 -6.13
N ARG A 251 13.67 -7.36 -6.38
CA ARG A 251 13.55 -6.75 -7.72
C ARG A 251 14.60 -5.67 -7.97
N THR A 252 15.64 -5.61 -7.17
CA THR A 252 16.72 -4.62 -7.30
C THR A 252 17.33 -4.62 -8.70
N ALA A 253 17.51 -5.80 -9.30
CA ALA A 253 18.07 -5.96 -10.65
C ALA A 253 17.09 -5.59 -11.78
N ASP A 254 15.79 -5.50 -11.51
CA ASP A 254 14.74 -5.33 -12.51
C ASP A 254 14.23 -3.88 -12.62
N LEU A 255 14.49 -3.02 -11.65
CA LEU A 255 13.93 -1.66 -11.56
C LEU A 255 14.19 -0.82 -12.81
N HIS A 256 15.34 -0.98 -13.45
CA HIS A 256 15.72 -0.27 -14.67
C HIS A 256 14.80 -0.58 -15.87
N ARG A 257 13.98 -1.62 -15.80
CA ARG A 257 13.04 -2.02 -16.85
C ARG A 257 11.72 -1.25 -16.77
N ILE A 258 11.43 -0.57 -15.66
CA ILE A 258 10.22 0.23 -15.47
C ILE A 258 10.51 1.65 -16.00
N ASP A 259 10.00 1.96 -17.20
CA ASP A 259 10.27 3.22 -17.91
C ASP A 259 9.09 4.21 -17.85
N VAL A 260 8.26 4.16 -16.82
CA VAL A 260 7.26 5.18 -16.54
C VAL A 260 7.78 6.18 -15.49
N PRO A 261 7.26 7.42 -15.44
CA PRO A 261 7.57 8.34 -14.34
C PRO A 261 7.30 7.65 -13.00
N THR A 262 8.31 7.56 -12.14
CA THR A 262 8.23 6.82 -10.88
C THR A 262 8.63 7.71 -9.71
N LEU A 263 7.79 7.77 -8.67
CA LEU A 263 8.11 8.39 -7.39
C LEU A 263 8.35 7.30 -6.35
N VAL A 264 9.51 7.33 -5.71
CA VAL A 264 9.78 6.57 -4.50
C VAL A 264 9.67 7.51 -3.31
N MET A 265 8.92 7.13 -2.30
CA MET A 265 8.73 7.90 -1.08
C MET A 265 9.28 7.11 0.09
N GLY A 266 10.10 7.77 0.92
CA GLY A 266 10.69 7.18 2.12
C GLY A 266 10.72 8.17 3.27
N ALA A 267 10.90 7.66 4.48
CA ALA A 267 10.87 8.45 5.70
C ALA A 267 12.06 8.15 6.61
N GLU A 268 12.48 9.13 7.42
CA GLU A 268 13.67 9.02 8.29
C GLU A 268 13.55 7.91 9.33
N HIS A 269 12.33 7.69 9.85
CA HIS A 269 12.09 6.79 10.96
C HIS A 269 11.32 5.53 10.56
N ASP A 270 11.30 5.22 9.25
CA ASP A 270 10.57 4.09 8.67
C ASP A 270 11.13 2.73 9.14
N THR A 271 10.32 1.69 9.05
CA THR A 271 10.76 0.30 9.09
C THR A 271 11.62 -0.06 7.88
N MET A 272 11.49 0.70 6.79
CA MET A 272 12.24 0.58 5.53
C MET A 272 13.47 1.50 5.53
N ASP A 273 14.62 1.02 5.05
CA ASP A 273 15.85 1.85 4.97
C ASP A 273 15.68 3.03 4.00
N PRO A 274 15.67 4.29 4.49
CA PRO A 274 15.54 5.46 3.64
C PRO A 274 16.68 5.60 2.62
N LYS A 275 17.88 5.10 2.94
CA LYS A 275 19.02 5.11 2.01
C LYS A 275 18.82 4.12 0.88
N HIS A 276 18.25 2.95 1.16
CA HIS A 276 17.88 2.00 0.11
C HIS A 276 16.78 2.59 -0.78
N MET A 277 15.75 3.23 -0.23
CA MET A 277 14.69 3.86 -1.03
C MET A 277 15.22 5.01 -1.89
N GLU A 278 16.14 5.82 -1.37
CA GLU A 278 16.81 6.85 -2.18
C GLU A 278 17.65 6.21 -3.31
N TRP A 279 18.43 5.17 -3.01
CA TRP A 279 19.17 4.41 -4.03
C TRP A 279 18.22 3.80 -5.07
N MET A 280 17.14 3.17 -4.63
CA MET A 280 16.12 2.54 -5.47
C MET A 280 15.52 3.54 -6.46
N SER A 281 15.24 4.78 -6.05
CA SER A 281 14.69 5.83 -6.91
C SER A 281 15.59 6.13 -8.11
N ARG A 282 16.91 5.99 -7.95
CA ARG A 282 17.90 6.22 -9.01
C ARG A 282 18.04 5.04 -9.98
N GLN A 283 17.49 3.88 -9.66
CA GLN A 283 17.51 2.71 -10.56
C GLN A 283 16.40 2.79 -11.62
N PHE A 284 15.32 3.53 -11.36
CA PHE A 284 14.29 3.79 -12.36
C PHE A 284 14.78 4.84 -13.37
N PRO A 285 14.62 4.63 -14.69
CA PRO A 285 15.04 5.61 -15.72
C PRO A 285 14.43 7.01 -15.53
N LYS A 286 13.22 7.09 -15.00
CA LYS A 286 12.49 8.34 -14.72
C LYS A 286 12.12 8.46 -13.24
N GLY A 287 13.00 7.97 -12.37
CA GLY A 287 12.79 7.93 -10.94
C GLY A 287 13.00 9.29 -10.26
N ARG A 288 12.21 9.54 -9.23
CA ARG A 288 12.34 10.68 -8.31
C ARG A 288 12.22 10.17 -6.87
N TYR A 289 12.83 10.88 -5.95
CA TYR A 289 12.75 10.58 -4.53
C TYR A 289 12.05 11.68 -3.77
N LEU A 290 11.15 11.32 -2.87
CA LEU A 290 10.56 12.20 -1.87
C LEU A 290 10.94 11.68 -0.49
N PHE A 291 11.60 12.51 0.29
CA PHE A 291 12.00 12.18 1.65
C PHE A 291 11.13 12.90 2.67
N CYS A 292 10.56 12.15 3.63
CA CYS A 292 9.76 12.64 4.75
C CYS A 292 10.62 12.65 6.02
N PRO A 293 11.23 13.82 6.39
CA PRO A 293 12.23 13.85 7.46
C PRO A 293 11.66 13.64 8.86
N ASN A 294 10.36 13.82 9.05
CA ASN A 294 9.70 13.62 10.34
C ASN A 294 8.84 12.34 10.35
N GLY A 295 8.68 11.69 9.19
CA GLY A 295 7.80 10.56 9.00
C GLY A 295 8.42 9.23 9.39
N SER A 296 7.53 8.25 9.55
CA SER A 296 7.81 6.84 9.71
C SER A 296 7.15 6.01 8.61
N HIS A 297 6.86 4.74 8.84
CA HIS A 297 6.18 3.90 7.87
C HIS A 297 4.84 4.49 7.42
N MET A 298 4.08 5.10 8.35
CA MET A 298 2.84 5.82 8.07
C MET A 298 3.09 7.32 7.87
N SER A 299 4.08 7.69 7.02
CA SER A 299 4.44 9.10 6.78
C SER A 299 3.29 9.96 6.23
N MET A 300 2.24 9.33 5.67
CA MET A 300 1.00 10.00 5.30
C MET A 300 0.18 10.47 6.53
N TYR A 301 0.54 10.07 7.74
CA TYR A 301 -0.06 10.53 9.00
C TYR A 301 0.90 11.39 9.83
N ASP A 302 2.14 10.98 10.01
CA ASP A 302 3.08 11.66 10.92
C ASP A 302 3.99 12.69 10.24
N ASP A 303 4.02 12.75 8.89
CA ASP A 303 4.62 13.85 8.10
C ASP A 303 3.74 14.26 6.90
N GLN A 304 2.44 14.43 7.14
CA GLN A 304 1.40 14.67 6.12
C GLN A 304 1.76 15.79 5.15
N GLN A 305 2.24 16.93 5.65
CA GLN A 305 2.51 18.10 4.81
C GLN A 305 3.59 17.78 3.77
N THR A 306 4.68 17.14 4.17
CA THR A 306 5.76 16.75 3.25
C THR A 306 5.26 15.70 2.27
N TYR A 307 4.62 14.65 2.80
CA TYR A 307 4.10 13.52 2.01
C TYR A 307 3.16 14.00 0.89
N PHE A 308 2.07 14.69 1.25
CA PHE A 308 1.05 15.07 0.27
C PHE A 308 1.48 16.21 -0.64
N SER A 309 2.26 17.19 -0.15
CA SER A 309 2.77 18.26 -1.03
C SER A 309 3.67 17.71 -2.12
N GLY A 310 4.57 16.79 -1.77
CA GLY A 310 5.48 16.15 -2.73
C GLY A 310 4.76 15.22 -3.70
N LEU A 311 3.86 14.39 -3.19
CA LEU A 311 3.05 13.47 -4.01
C LEU A 311 2.19 14.23 -5.03
N ILE A 312 1.45 15.26 -4.58
CA ILE A 312 0.60 16.08 -5.46
C ILE A 312 1.44 16.81 -6.51
N ALA A 313 2.61 17.35 -6.11
CA ALA A 313 3.53 17.99 -7.05
C ALA A 313 4.05 17.00 -8.12
N PHE A 314 4.40 15.78 -7.72
CA PHE A 314 4.80 14.73 -8.66
C PHE A 314 3.68 14.40 -9.65
N LEU A 315 2.48 14.10 -9.15
CA LEU A 315 1.33 13.74 -9.98
C LEU A 315 1.00 14.83 -11.01
N LYS A 316 0.95 16.10 -10.59
CA LYS A 316 0.66 17.23 -11.49
C LYS A 316 1.79 17.49 -12.51
N ASN A 317 3.05 17.29 -12.12
CA ASN A 317 4.18 17.46 -13.05
C ASN A 317 4.24 16.33 -14.07
N ALA A 318 4.04 15.08 -13.65
CA ALA A 318 4.00 13.93 -14.54
C ALA A 318 2.80 14.02 -15.50
N ASP A 319 1.65 14.49 -15.02
CA ASP A 319 0.45 14.75 -15.85
C ASP A 319 0.72 15.81 -16.91
N ALA A 320 1.46 16.86 -16.59
CA ALA A 320 1.87 17.91 -17.53
C ALA A 320 3.06 17.54 -18.45
N GLY A 321 3.57 16.30 -18.38
CA GLY A 321 4.71 15.84 -19.17
C GLY A 321 6.05 16.47 -18.78
N LYS A 322 6.23 16.83 -17.50
CA LYS A 322 7.41 17.55 -16.96
C LYS A 322 8.26 16.68 -16.06
#